data_760141ea11d02fab100021ffa055289e
#
_entry.id   760141ea11d02fab100021ffa055289e
#
_cell.length_a   1.000
_cell.length_b   1.000
_cell.length_c   1.000
_cell.angle_alpha   90.00
_cell.angle_beta   90.00
_cell.angle_gamma   90.00
#
_symmetry.space_group_name_H-M   'P 1'
#
loop_
_entity.id
_entity.type
_entity.pdbx_description
1 polymer ?
#
loop_
_entity_poly.entity_id
_entity_poly.type
_entity_poly.pdbx_seq_one_letter_code
_entity_poly.pdbx_strand_id
1 'polypeptide(L)'
;MPKTKITVATVGHMPADFNRQKIKGWDSSVFEIVDEIESYSLTCDSDGLDWEFTDEALENVLPKNFNGEFLIAIVNVPIELNWYSRRLSANRVVFSFHEIKEILRFSNIPLENVICRLLYAYTLLYKRSGNRIPENAEHTNFTHDETRGCLFDMNGIKTDVVYSCHNPVICPDCVGRLKREKVSDETIAKCQSEIRRIRKVLFHRITDFIKQHPLWSLAISAVTAIILGATGSVLGSYVYEAIK
;
A
#
# COMPACT_ATOMS: atom_id res chain seq x y z
N MET A 1 -11.56 -19.41 4.17
CA MET A 1 -12.59 -18.49 3.66
C MET A 1 -12.27 -18.15 2.20
N PRO A 2 -13.26 -17.88 1.35
CA PRO A 2 -13.00 -17.42 -0.01
C PRO A 2 -12.27 -16.06 0.05
N LYS A 3 -11.38 -15.83 -0.92
CA LYS A 3 -10.70 -14.55 -1.10
C LYS A 3 -11.71 -13.51 -1.60
N THR A 4 -11.60 -12.28 -1.12
CA THR A 4 -12.39 -11.17 -1.67
C THR A 4 -11.87 -10.80 -3.06
N LYS A 5 -12.71 -10.73 -4.04
CA LYS A 5 -12.38 -10.39 -5.42
C LYS A 5 -12.36 -8.87 -5.59
N ILE A 6 -11.26 -8.32 -6.06
CA ILE A 6 -11.09 -6.88 -6.22
C ILE A 6 -10.74 -6.58 -7.67
N THR A 7 -11.48 -5.68 -8.29
CA THR A 7 -11.08 -5.08 -9.56
C THR A 7 -10.22 -3.84 -9.27
N VAL A 8 -9.10 -3.71 -9.95
CA VAL A 8 -8.26 -2.51 -9.89
C VAL A 8 -8.20 -1.89 -11.28
N ALA A 9 -8.37 -0.58 -11.37
CA ALA A 9 -8.30 0.16 -12.62
C ALA A 9 -7.44 1.43 -12.46
N THR A 10 -6.89 1.94 -13.54
CA THR A 10 -6.22 3.25 -13.58
C THR A 10 -7.01 4.18 -14.47
N VAL A 11 -7.10 5.46 -14.10
CA VAL A 11 -7.82 6.49 -14.89
C VAL A 11 -6.91 7.70 -15.09
N GLY A 12 -6.72 8.09 -16.35
CA GLY A 12 -5.81 9.16 -16.73
C GLY A 12 -4.33 8.76 -16.69
N HIS A 13 -3.46 9.72 -16.61
CA HIS A 13 -2.01 9.52 -16.62
C HIS A 13 -1.47 9.11 -15.25
N MET A 14 -0.77 7.99 -15.21
CA MET A 14 -0.13 7.51 -13.98
C MET A 14 1.31 8.02 -13.86
N PRO A 15 1.86 8.12 -12.63
CA PRO A 15 3.29 8.36 -12.44
C PRO A 15 4.13 7.34 -13.19
N ALA A 16 5.23 7.77 -13.83
CA ALA A 16 6.07 6.91 -14.68
C ALA A 16 6.75 5.76 -13.93
N ASP A 17 6.98 5.93 -12.63
CA ASP A 17 7.58 4.94 -11.73
C ASP A 17 6.54 4.01 -11.05
N PHE A 18 5.25 4.18 -11.33
CA PHE A 18 4.20 3.29 -10.85
C PHE A 18 4.11 2.03 -11.71
N ASN A 19 4.27 0.87 -11.10
CA ASN A 19 4.25 -0.42 -11.78
C ASN A 19 2.97 -1.22 -11.45
N ARG A 20 2.01 -1.22 -12.38
CA ARG A 20 0.75 -1.97 -12.25
C ARG A 20 0.95 -3.47 -12.08
N GLN A 21 1.97 -4.05 -12.73
CA GLN A 21 2.23 -5.49 -12.65
C GLN A 21 2.66 -5.94 -11.26
N LYS A 22 3.32 -5.08 -10.49
CA LYS A 22 3.60 -5.38 -9.07
C LYS A 22 2.33 -5.46 -8.24
N ILE A 23 1.31 -4.63 -8.55
CA ILE A 23 0.01 -4.70 -7.88
C ILE A 23 -0.71 -5.97 -8.30
N LYS A 24 -0.81 -6.24 -9.61
CA LYS A 24 -1.45 -7.46 -10.14
C LYS A 24 -0.81 -8.74 -9.59
N GLY A 25 0.50 -8.78 -9.49
CA GLY A 25 1.26 -9.90 -8.95
C GLY A 25 1.31 -9.98 -7.41
N TRP A 26 0.61 -9.10 -6.70
CA TRP A 26 0.59 -9.15 -5.23
C TRP A 26 -0.20 -10.35 -4.74
N ASP A 27 0.49 -11.34 -4.17
CA ASP A 27 -0.15 -12.51 -3.60
C ASP A 27 -0.71 -12.23 -2.21
N SER A 28 -1.99 -12.55 -2.00
CA SER A 28 -2.66 -12.44 -0.71
C SER A 28 -3.56 -13.65 -0.47
N SER A 29 -3.67 -14.09 0.78
CA SER A 29 -4.59 -15.14 1.19
C SER A 29 -6.00 -14.60 1.53
N VAL A 30 -6.17 -13.27 1.58
CA VAL A 30 -7.44 -12.64 1.99
C VAL A 30 -8.19 -11.98 0.84
N PHE A 31 -7.49 -11.62 -0.23
CA PHE A 31 -8.11 -11.10 -1.47
C PHE A 31 -7.36 -11.61 -2.71
N GLU A 32 -7.98 -11.40 -3.86
CA GLU A 32 -7.37 -11.59 -5.19
C GLU A 32 -7.75 -10.43 -6.11
N ILE A 33 -6.82 -9.99 -6.93
CA ILE A 33 -7.11 -8.99 -7.96
C ILE A 33 -7.57 -9.75 -9.20
N VAL A 34 -8.84 -9.60 -9.53
CA VAL A 34 -9.43 -10.20 -10.72
C VAL A 34 -9.12 -9.33 -11.94
N ASP A 35 -9.07 -9.96 -13.09
CA ASP A 35 -8.78 -9.34 -14.39
C ASP A 35 -7.42 -8.61 -14.46
N GLU A 36 -7.05 -8.13 -15.63
CA GLU A 36 -5.91 -7.23 -15.80
C GLU A 36 -6.28 -5.82 -15.31
N ILE A 37 -5.27 -5.05 -14.89
CA ILE A 37 -5.46 -3.66 -14.47
C ILE A 37 -5.64 -2.80 -15.71
N GLU A 38 -6.87 -2.54 -16.07
CA GLU A 38 -7.23 -1.74 -17.22
C GLU A 38 -6.94 -0.25 -17.01
N SER A 39 -6.76 0.46 -18.12
CA SER A 39 -6.55 1.91 -18.14
C SER A 39 -7.70 2.59 -18.85
N TYR A 40 -8.32 3.52 -18.17
CA TYR A 40 -9.40 4.36 -18.70
C TYR A 40 -8.89 5.78 -18.91
N SER A 41 -9.43 6.45 -19.91
CA SER A 41 -9.16 7.88 -20.11
C SER A 41 -9.93 8.71 -19.10
N LEU A 42 -9.32 9.76 -18.58
CA LEU A 42 -10.02 10.80 -17.83
C LEU A 42 -10.66 11.75 -18.86
N THR A 43 -11.97 11.63 -19.04
CA THR A 43 -12.70 12.28 -20.13
C THR A 43 -13.51 13.51 -19.69
N CYS A 44 -13.33 13.95 -18.45
CA CYS A 44 -13.95 15.17 -17.91
C CYS A 44 -12.88 16.16 -17.44
N ASP A 45 -13.27 17.42 -17.34
CA ASP A 45 -12.49 18.45 -16.68
C ASP A 45 -12.77 18.47 -15.18
N SER A 46 -11.90 19.12 -14.40
CA SER A 46 -12.12 19.36 -12.99
C SER A 46 -13.34 20.26 -12.79
N ASP A 47 -14.18 19.92 -11.85
CA ASP A 47 -15.45 20.57 -11.54
C ASP A 47 -15.55 21.08 -10.09
N GLY A 48 -14.53 20.79 -9.28
CA GLY A 48 -14.40 21.25 -7.90
C GLY A 48 -13.54 22.52 -7.75
N LEU A 49 -13.35 22.95 -6.50
CA LEU A 49 -12.42 24.01 -6.16
C LEU A 49 -10.97 23.54 -6.33
N ASP A 50 -10.06 24.49 -6.58
CA ASP A 50 -8.61 24.20 -6.68
C ASP A 50 -8.26 23.06 -7.66
N TRP A 51 -8.97 22.99 -8.80
CA TRP A 51 -8.79 21.96 -9.84
C TRP A 51 -9.10 20.52 -9.38
N GLU A 52 -9.86 20.37 -8.31
CA GLU A 52 -10.31 19.09 -7.81
C GLU A 52 -11.38 18.46 -8.72
N PHE A 53 -11.38 17.13 -8.74
CA PHE A 53 -12.45 16.33 -9.35
C PHE A 53 -13.40 15.87 -8.25
N THR A 54 -14.67 16.24 -8.35
CA THR A 54 -15.68 15.83 -7.37
C THR A 54 -15.98 14.34 -7.44
N ASP A 55 -16.59 13.79 -6.39
CA ASP A 55 -17.06 12.41 -6.39
C ASP A 55 -17.99 12.14 -7.59
N GLU A 56 -18.87 13.09 -7.95
CA GLU A 56 -19.79 12.95 -9.08
C GLU A 56 -19.05 12.90 -10.43
N ALA A 57 -18.09 13.78 -10.66
CA ALA A 57 -17.28 13.75 -11.88
C ALA A 57 -16.54 12.42 -12.03
N LEU A 58 -15.94 11.94 -10.95
CA LEU A 58 -15.22 10.66 -10.95
C LEU A 58 -16.16 9.47 -11.14
N GLU A 59 -17.34 9.45 -10.54
CA GLU A 59 -18.33 8.38 -10.74
C GLU A 59 -18.77 8.24 -12.18
N ASN A 60 -18.79 9.32 -12.94
CA ASN A 60 -19.18 9.30 -14.35
C ASN A 60 -18.12 8.68 -15.27
N VAL A 61 -16.83 8.77 -14.91
CA VAL A 61 -15.73 8.21 -15.72
C VAL A 61 -15.28 6.81 -15.28
N LEU A 62 -15.63 6.40 -14.06
CA LEU A 62 -15.28 5.08 -13.55
C LEU A 62 -16.13 3.98 -14.18
N PRO A 63 -15.56 2.76 -14.38
CA PRO A 63 -16.35 1.64 -14.88
C PRO A 63 -17.54 1.36 -13.96
N LYS A 64 -18.72 1.24 -14.57
CA LYS A 64 -19.97 0.90 -13.86
C LYS A 64 -20.10 -0.61 -13.63
N ASN A 65 -19.49 -1.41 -14.51
CA ASN A 65 -19.49 -2.87 -14.42
C ASN A 65 -18.05 -3.35 -14.23
N PHE A 66 -17.84 -4.23 -13.28
CA PHE A 66 -16.55 -4.85 -12.98
C PHE A 66 -16.79 -6.24 -12.36
N ASN A 67 -15.80 -7.13 -12.45
CA ASN A 67 -15.94 -8.53 -12.02
C ASN A 67 -15.62 -8.74 -10.53
N GLY A 68 -15.00 -7.78 -9.87
CA GLY A 68 -14.72 -7.83 -8.43
C GLY A 68 -15.96 -7.58 -7.56
N GLU A 69 -15.84 -7.86 -6.29
CA GLU A 69 -16.83 -7.51 -5.27
C GLU A 69 -16.81 -5.99 -4.96
N PHE A 70 -15.67 -5.37 -5.20
CA PHE A 70 -15.51 -3.91 -5.22
C PHE A 70 -14.40 -3.49 -6.18
N LEU A 71 -14.41 -2.20 -6.56
CA LEU A 71 -13.44 -1.58 -7.46
C LEU A 71 -12.56 -0.59 -6.69
N ILE A 72 -11.24 -0.63 -6.92
CA ILE A 72 -10.32 0.45 -6.58
C ILE A 72 -9.83 1.10 -7.87
N ALA A 73 -10.24 2.35 -8.09
CA ALA A 73 -9.77 3.17 -9.19
C ALA A 73 -8.61 4.06 -8.74
N ILE A 74 -7.54 4.07 -9.50
CA ILE A 74 -6.34 4.86 -9.22
C ILE A 74 -6.29 6.02 -10.20
N VAL A 75 -6.21 7.25 -9.67
CA VAL A 75 -6.05 8.49 -10.44
C VAL A 75 -4.75 9.20 -10.04
N ASN A 76 -4.40 10.27 -10.75
CA ASN A 76 -3.25 11.12 -10.40
C ASN A 76 -3.62 12.61 -10.49
N VAL A 77 -4.85 12.92 -10.16
CA VAL A 77 -5.41 14.28 -10.10
C VAL A 77 -5.92 14.57 -8.70
N PRO A 78 -6.03 15.83 -8.27
CA PRO A 78 -6.62 16.15 -6.97
C PRO A 78 -8.09 15.71 -6.95
N ILE A 79 -8.52 15.10 -5.86
CA ILE A 79 -9.89 14.66 -5.64
C ILE A 79 -10.53 15.48 -4.52
N GLU A 80 -11.84 15.51 -4.49
CA GLU A 80 -12.66 16.37 -3.63
C GLU A 80 -12.15 16.50 -2.19
N LEU A 81 -12.10 17.76 -1.70
CA LEU A 81 -11.56 18.14 -0.39
C LEU A 81 -10.10 17.76 -0.17
N ASN A 82 -9.35 17.64 -1.24
CA ASN A 82 -7.95 17.24 -1.24
C ASN A 82 -7.67 15.92 -0.49
N TRP A 83 -8.64 15.00 -0.44
CA TRP A 83 -8.42 13.66 0.10
C TRP A 83 -7.50 12.83 -0.82
N TYR A 84 -6.85 11.81 -0.28
CA TYR A 84 -6.09 10.87 -1.11
C TYR A 84 -6.90 9.61 -1.47
N SER A 85 -7.99 9.33 -0.76
CA SER A 85 -8.89 8.20 -1.07
C SER A 85 -10.30 8.50 -0.60
N ARG A 86 -11.30 8.17 -1.44
CA ARG A 86 -12.71 8.36 -1.17
C ARG A 86 -13.51 7.12 -1.54
N ARG A 87 -14.57 6.87 -0.81
CA ARG A 87 -15.54 5.81 -1.08
C ARG A 87 -16.66 6.41 -1.93
N LEU A 88 -17.03 5.70 -2.98
CA LEU A 88 -18.06 6.12 -3.92
C LEU A 88 -19.24 5.14 -3.86
N SER A 89 -20.26 5.41 -4.64
CA SER A 89 -21.43 4.52 -4.77
C SER A 89 -21.05 3.17 -5.42
N ALA A 90 -21.92 2.17 -5.30
CA ALA A 90 -21.81 0.87 -5.95
C ALA A 90 -20.48 0.13 -5.70
N ASN A 91 -20.02 0.10 -4.46
CA ASN A 91 -18.77 -0.57 -4.07
C ASN A 91 -17.52 -0.07 -4.82
N ARG A 92 -17.45 1.20 -5.12
CA ARG A 92 -16.30 1.81 -5.78
C ARG A 92 -15.50 2.66 -4.80
N VAL A 93 -14.20 2.66 -4.98
CA VAL A 93 -13.24 3.47 -4.22
C VAL A 93 -12.34 4.17 -5.21
N VAL A 94 -12.05 5.43 -4.99
CA VAL A 94 -11.02 6.15 -5.72
C VAL A 94 -9.84 6.45 -4.81
N PHE A 95 -8.64 6.32 -5.36
CA PHE A 95 -7.38 6.72 -4.74
C PHE A 95 -6.63 7.64 -5.68
N SER A 96 -6.05 8.71 -5.15
CA SER A 96 -5.24 9.64 -5.92
C SER A 96 -3.77 9.63 -5.52
N PHE A 97 -2.89 9.60 -6.53
CA PHE A 97 -1.46 9.85 -6.36
C PHE A 97 -1.11 11.34 -6.21
N HIS A 98 -2.08 12.24 -6.37
CA HIS A 98 -1.83 13.68 -6.21
C HIS A 98 -1.21 13.96 -4.83
N GLU A 99 -0.06 14.67 -4.79
CA GLU A 99 0.79 14.89 -3.60
C GLU A 99 1.37 13.61 -2.97
N ILE A 100 0.61 12.53 -2.87
CA ILE A 100 1.05 11.26 -2.25
C ILE A 100 2.29 10.69 -2.93
N LYS A 101 2.38 10.78 -4.26
CA LYS A 101 3.55 10.29 -5.01
C LYS A 101 4.84 11.00 -4.59
N GLU A 102 4.80 12.32 -4.38
CA GLU A 102 5.98 13.09 -3.99
C GLU A 102 6.41 12.75 -2.56
N ILE A 103 5.45 12.60 -1.65
CA ILE A 103 5.70 12.20 -0.25
C ILE A 103 6.37 10.82 -0.20
N LEU A 104 5.86 9.85 -0.97
CA LEU A 104 6.44 8.50 -1.01
C LEU A 104 7.83 8.49 -1.66
N ARG A 105 8.01 9.22 -2.76
CA ARG A 105 9.32 9.37 -3.45
C ARG A 105 10.37 9.98 -2.52
N PHE A 106 10.03 11.08 -1.85
CA PHE A 106 10.93 11.72 -0.88
C PHE A 106 11.37 10.73 0.22
N SER A 107 10.49 9.85 0.63
CA SER A 107 10.75 8.84 1.66
C SER A 107 11.36 7.53 1.10
N ASN A 108 11.64 7.43 -0.20
CA ASN A 108 12.11 6.23 -0.87
C ASN A 108 11.18 5.00 -0.67
N ILE A 109 9.88 5.24 -0.70
CA ILE A 109 8.86 4.20 -0.59
C ILE A 109 8.28 3.94 -1.98
N PRO A 110 8.22 2.67 -2.44
CA PRO A 110 7.58 2.34 -3.70
C PRO A 110 6.12 2.80 -3.75
N LEU A 111 5.67 3.37 -4.88
CA LEU A 111 4.30 3.87 -5.05
C LEU A 111 3.27 2.74 -4.89
N GLU A 112 3.64 1.52 -5.23
CA GLU A 112 2.76 0.36 -5.07
C GLU A 112 2.38 0.08 -3.62
N ASN A 113 3.21 0.49 -2.66
CA ASN A 113 2.97 0.21 -1.25
C ASN A 113 1.67 0.85 -0.74
N VAL A 114 1.33 2.06 -1.19
CA VAL A 114 0.07 2.70 -0.79
C VAL A 114 -1.13 1.94 -1.36
N ILE A 115 -1.02 1.43 -2.59
CA ILE A 115 -2.10 0.63 -3.18
C ILE A 115 -2.24 -0.70 -2.42
N CYS A 116 -1.13 -1.40 -2.14
CA CYS A 116 -1.18 -2.62 -1.32
C CYS A 116 -1.82 -2.36 0.06
N ARG A 117 -1.45 -1.25 0.71
CA ARG A 117 -2.09 -0.82 1.97
C ARG A 117 -3.60 -0.68 1.82
N LEU A 118 -4.06 0.02 0.77
CA LEU A 118 -5.49 0.25 0.52
C LEU A 118 -6.24 -1.05 0.23
N LEU A 119 -5.64 -1.98 -0.52
CA LEU A 119 -6.23 -3.29 -0.79
C LEU A 119 -6.60 -4.02 0.52
N TYR A 120 -5.69 -4.05 1.50
CA TYR A 120 -5.99 -4.64 2.82
C TYR A 120 -7.01 -3.82 3.60
N ALA A 121 -6.88 -2.49 3.64
CA ALA A 121 -7.78 -1.62 4.38
C ALA A 121 -9.22 -1.76 3.89
N TYR A 122 -9.43 -1.69 2.58
CA TYR A 122 -10.76 -1.81 1.99
C TYR A 122 -11.31 -3.25 1.98
N THR A 123 -10.46 -4.26 1.89
CA THR A 123 -10.89 -5.66 2.11
C THR A 123 -11.46 -5.84 3.52
N LEU A 124 -10.79 -5.31 4.53
CA LEU A 124 -11.28 -5.38 5.91
C LEU A 124 -12.52 -4.53 6.11
N LEU A 125 -12.60 -3.34 5.50
CA LEU A 125 -13.82 -2.52 5.51
C LEU A 125 -15.00 -3.26 4.87
N TYR A 126 -14.80 -3.84 3.69
CA TYR A 126 -15.80 -4.63 2.98
C TYR A 126 -16.36 -5.75 3.85
N LYS A 127 -15.47 -6.55 4.45
CA LYS A 127 -15.88 -7.67 5.32
C LYS A 127 -16.63 -7.22 6.57
N ARG A 128 -16.17 -6.17 7.25
CA ARG A 128 -16.80 -5.67 8.48
C ARG A 128 -18.16 -5.01 8.23
N SER A 129 -18.39 -4.51 7.02
CA SER A 129 -19.61 -3.79 6.63
C SER A 129 -20.66 -4.67 5.94
N GLY A 130 -20.59 -6.00 6.16
CA GLY A 130 -21.56 -6.94 5.58
C GLY A 130 -21.38 -7.17 4.08
N ASN A 131 -20.13 -7.25 3.63
CA ASN A 131 -19.73 -7.44 2.23
C ASN A 131 -20.19 -6.30 1.31
N ARG A 132 -19.98 -5.09 1.75
CA ARG A 132 -20.13 -3.88 0.94
C ARG A 132 -19.13 -2.81 1.34
N ILE A 133 -18.84 -1.88 0.44
CA ILE A 133 -18.14 -0.64 0.76
C ILE A 133 -19.21 0.42 1.10
N PRO A 134 -19.27 0.91 2.35
CA PRO A 134 -20.18 2.00 2.72
C PRO A 134 -19.85 3.26 1.93
N GLU A 135 -20.86 4.01 1.50
CA GLU A 135 -20.67 5.26 0.79
C GLU A 135 -20.05 6.35 1.69
N ASN A 136 -19.51 7.40 1.06
CA ASN A 136 -18.79 8.44 1.77
C ASN A 136 -19.65 9.19 2.80
N ALA A 137 -20.94 9.35 2.54
CA ALA A 137 -21.89 9.96 3.46
C ALA A 137 -22.20 9.07 4.69
N GLU A 138 -21.88 7.77 4.65
CA GLU A 138 -22.14 6.88 5.76
C GLU A 138 -21.05 7.00 6.84
N HIS A 139 -21.47 7.23 8.08
CA HIS A 139 -20.55 7.26 9.22
C HIS A 139 -20.16 5.84 9.63
N THR A 140 -18.91 5.49 9.42
CA THR A 140 -18.44 4.09 9.55
C THR A 140 -17.41 3.86 10.64
N ASN A 141 -16.86 4.92 11.25
CA ASN A 141 -15.66 4.81 12.08
C ASN A 141 -14.54 3.97 11.40
N PHE A 142 -14.43 4.09 10.07
CA PHE A 142 -13.47 3.32 9.28
C PHE A 142 -12.03 3.68 9.62
N THR A 143 -11.79 4.95 9.81
CA THR A 143 -10.48 5.53 10.10
C THR A 143 -10.42 6.07 11.53
N HIS A 144 -9.23 6.30 12.01
CA HIS A 144 -8.97 7.01 13.27
C HIS A 144 -7.72 7.88 13.11
N ASP A 145 -7.61 8.93 13.92
CA ASP A 145 -6.47 9.82 13.97
C ASP A 145 -5.36 9.31 14.89
N GLU A 146 -4.17 9.90 14.72
CA GLU A 146 -3.05 9.86 15.65
C GLU A 146 -2.42 8.49 15.94
N THR A 147 -2.74 7.45 15.15
CA THR A 147 -2.08 6.16 15.27
C THR A 147 -1.20 5.90 14.04
N ARG A 148 -0.12 6.66 13.95
CA ARG A 148 0.84 6.56 12.86
C ARG A 148 1.24 5.13 12.57
N GLY A 149 1.16 4.75 11.30
CA GLY A 149 1.48 3.41 10.84
C GLY A 149 0.35 2.39 10.95
N CYS A 150 -0.78 2.72 11.56
CA CYS A 150 -1.95 1.87 11.48
C CYS A 150 -2.51 1.84 10.07
N LEU A 151 -2.99 0.67 9.63
CA LEU A 151 -3.63 0.48 8.34
C LEU A 151 -4.85 1.40 8.15
N PHE A 152 -5.52 1.75 9.23
CA PHE A 152 -6.72 2.60 9.29
C PHE A 152 -6.44 4.03 9.74
N ASP A 153 -5.18 4.44 9.78
CA ASP A 153 -4.83 5.83 10.01
C ASP A 153 -5.41 6.69 8.89
N MET A 154 -6.17 7.71 9.24
CA MET A 154 -6.81 8.62 8.30
C MET A 154 -5.78 9.45 7.52
N ASN A 155 -4.57 9.62 8.08
CA ASN A 155 -3.52 10.48 7.53
C ASN A 155 -4.04 11.90 7.20
N GLY A 156 -4.75 12.51 8.14
CA GLY A 156 -5.20 13.90 8.02
C GLY A 156 -4.03 14.85 7.73
N ILE A 157 -2.85 14.52 8.25
CA ILE A 157 -1.58 15.05 7.78
C ILE A 157 -1.04 14.08 6.72
N LYS A 158 -1.14 14.42 5.43
CA LYS A 158 -0.79 13.52 4.32
C LYS A 158 0.61 12.91 4.39
N THR A 159 1.58 13.63 4.97
CA THR A 159 2.95 13.11 5.14
C THR A 159 3.00 11.86 6.03
N ASP A 160 2.02 11.63 6.89
CA ASP A 160 1.97 10.47 7.77
C ASP A 160 1.67 9.16 7.03
N VAL A 161 1.23 9.25 5.76
CA VAL A 161 1.06 8.07 4.89
C VAL A 161 2.32 7.21 4.80
N VAL A 162 3.51 7.81 4.96
CA VAL A 162 4.79 7.09 4.94
C VAL A 162 4.87 5.99 5.99
N TYR A 163 4.30 6.21 7.17
CA TYR A 163 4.33 5.24 8.27
C TYR A 163 3.48 4.01 7.98
N SER A 164 2.35 4.19 7.29
CA SER A 164 1.47 3.08 6.91
C SER A 164 1.82 2.45 5.54
N CYS A 165 2.75 3.05 4.79
CA CYS A 165 3.32 2.49 3.56
C CYS A 165 4.69 1.82 3.75
N HIS A 166 5.16 1.74 5.02
CA HIS A 166 6.37 1.04 5.41
C HIS A 166 6.20 0.34 6.76
N ASN A 167 6.07 -0.99 6.73
CA ASN A 167 5.75 -1.83 7.89
C ASN A 167 4.43 -1.43 8.59
N PRO A 168 3.31 -1.34 7.87
CA PRO A 168 2.03 -1.03 8.49
C PRO A 168 1.64 -2.05 9.55
N VAL A 169 0.81 -1.61 10.50
CA VAL A 169 0.22 -2.45 11.54
C VAL A 169 -1.30 -2.29 11.56
N ILE A 170 -2.00 -3.22 12.18
CA ILE A 170 -3.37 -3.02 12.63
C ILE A 170 -3.28 -2.83 14.13
N CYS A 171 -3.58 -1.63 14.63
CA CYS A 171 -3.45 -1.32 16.06
C CYS A 171 -4.43 -2.14 16.90
N PRO A 172 -4.19 -2.31 18.23
CA PRO A 172 -5.05 -3.11 19.09
C PRO A 172 -6.53 -2.68 19.06
N ASP A 173 -6.79 -1.37 19.01
CA ASP A 173 -8.16 -0.83 18.95
C ASP A 173 -8.88 -1.24 17.68
N CYS A 174 -8.19 -1.14 16.52
CA CYS A 174 -8.73 -1.60 15.26
C CYS A 174 -8.95 -3.12 15.22
N VAL A 175 -8.04 -3.91 15.79
CA VAL A 175 -8.24 -5.36 15.95
C VAL A 175 -9.50 -5.63 16.77
N GLY A 176 -9.64 -4.96 17.93
CA GLY A 176 -10.83 -5.09 18.78
C GLY A 176 -12.12 -4.69 18.06
N ARG A 177 -12.08 -3.63 17.23
CA ARG A 177 -13.21 -3.18 16.42
C ARG A 177 -13.58 -4.21 15.35
N LEU A 178 -12.62 -4.69 14.57
CA LEU A 178 -12.84 -5.70 13.54
C LEU A 178 -13.49 -6.97 14.10
N LYS A 179 -13.06 -7.43 15.29
CA LYS A 179 -13.66 -8.58 15.97
C LYS A 179 -15.12 -8.32 16.37
N ARG A 180 -15.42 -7.16 16.95
CA ARG A 180 -16.81 -6.77 17.28
C ARG A 180 -17.72 -6.72 16.04
N GLU A 181 -17.15 -6.37 14.89
CA GLU A 181 -17.85 -6.29 13.60
C GLU A 181 -17.77 -7.60 12.80
N LYS A 182 -17.50 -8.72 13.49
CA LYS A 182 -17.57 -10.09 12.97
C LYS A 182 -16.56 -10.44 11.86
N VAL A 183 -15.47 -9.70 11.76
CA VAL A 183 -14.31 -10.15 10.95
C VAL A 183 -13.61 -11.26 11.73
N SER A 184 -13.37 -12.40 11.08
CA SER A 184 -12.77 -13.56 11.76
C SER A 184 -11.33 -13.31 12.22
N ASP A 185 -10.94 -13.88 13.35
CA ASP A 185 -9.57 -13.82 13.87
C ASP A 185 -8.55 -14.34 12.85
N GLU A 186 -8.91 -15.36 12.07
CA GLU A 186 -8.07 -15.89 11.01
C GLU A 186 -7.79 -14.84 9.93
N THR A 187 -8.81 -14.10 9.48
CA THR A 187 -8.65 -13.03 8.48
C THR A 187 -7.77 -11.91 9.01
N ILE A 188 -7.98 -11.48 10.25
CA ILE A 188 -7.18 -10.43 10.89
C ILE A 188 -5.71 -10.88 10.99
N ALA A 189 -5.45 -12.09 11.46
CA ALA A 189 -4.09 -12.63 11.60
C ALA A 189 -3.38 -12.74 10.24
N LYS A 190 -4.07 -13.21 9.20
CA LYS A 190 -3.55 -13.23 7.82
C LYS A 190 -3.19 -11.83 7.35
N CYS A 191 -4.08 -10.85 7.48
CA CYS A 191 -3.78 -9.46 7.15
C CYS A 191 -2.55 -8.94 7.90
N GLN A 192 -2.47 -9.13 9.23
CA GLN A 192 -1.34 -8.70 10.04
C GLN A 192 -0.01 -9.34 9.60
N SER A 193 -0.04 -10.59 9.17
CA SER A 193 1.14 -11.28 8.64
C SER A 193 1.56 -10.70 7.28
N GLU A 194 0.61 -10.52 6.38
CA GLU A 194 0.87 -10.15 4.99
C GLU A 194 1.27 -8.68 4.82
N ILE A 195 0.68 -7.76 5.57
CA ILE A 195 1.01 -6.32 5.49
C ILE A 195 2.45 -6.01 5.89
N ARG A 196 3.14 -6.89 6.63
CA ARG A 196 4.58 -6.77 6.91
C ARG A 196 5.46 -6.79 5.67
N ARG A 197 4.94 -7.26 4.53
CA ARG A 197 5.63 -7.23 3.23
C ARG A 197 5.59 -5.85 2.58
N ILE A 198 4.68 -4.96 3.03
CA ILE A 198 4.58 -3.57 2.58
C ILE A 198 5.73 -2.78 3.21
N ARG A 199 6.84 -2.67 2.49
CA ARG A 199 8.06 -2.05 3.02
C ARG A 199 8.95 -1.50 1.91
N LYS A 200 9.85 -0.61 2.28
CA LYS A 200 10.91 -0.12 1.39
C LYS A 200 11.73 -1.27 0.81
N VAL A 201 12.28 -1.08 -0.37
CA VAL A 201 13.24 -2.03 -0.95
C VAL A 201 14.47 -2.17 -0.04
N LEU A 202 15.14 -3.32 -0.12
CA LEU A 202 16.24 -3.67 0.79
C LEU A 202 17.35 -2.62 0.82
N PHE A 203 17.71 -2.07 -0.34
CA PHE A 203 18.74 -1.03 -0.44
C PHE A 203 18.43 0.17 0.46
N HIS A 204 17.23 0.73 0.37
CA HIS A 204 16.84 1.89 1.19
C HIS A 204 16.73 1.56 2.68
N ARG A 205 16.32 0.31 3.02
CA ARG A 205 16.30 -0.15 4.42
C ARG A 205 17.70 -0.23 5.01
N ILE A 206 18.66 -0.75 4.24
CA ILE A 206 20.07 -0.78 4.65
C ILE A 206 20.61 0.67 4.82
N THR A 207 20.31 1.54 3.88
CA THR A 207 20.72 2.95 3.95
C THR A 207 20.13 3.64 5.18
N ASP A 208 18.85 3.42 5.47
CA ASP A 208 18.20 3.97 6.66
C ASP A 208 18.84 3.41 7.95
N PHE A 209 19.15 2.11 7.99
CA PHE A 209 19.86 1.50 9.13
C PHE A 209 21.25 2.11 9.36
N ILE A 210 22.03 2.30 8.28
CA ILE A 210 23.35 2.93 8.36
C ILE A 210 23.25 4.34 8.92
N LYS A 211 22.27 5.12 8.47
CA LYS A 211 22.04 6.49 8.95
C LYS A 211 21.61 6.55 10.42
N GLN A 212 20.78 5.62 10.84
CA GLN A 212 20.25 5.57 12.21
C GLN A 212 21.27 4.99 13.21
N HIS A 213 22.13 4.07 12.76
CA HIS A 213 23.06 3.32 13.60
C HIS A 213 24.49 3.29 13.02
N PRO A 214 25.17 4.45 12.86
CA PRO A 214 26.45 4.51 12.16
C PRO A 214 27.54 3.67 12.83
N LEU A 215 27.62 3.64 14.16
CA LEU A 215 28.63 2.85 14.89
C LEU A 215 28.42 1.33 14.73
N TRP A 216 27.15 0.88 14.78
CA TRP A 216 26.84 -0.52 14.52
C TRP A 216 27.16 -0.93 13.08
N SER A 217 26.91 -0.05 12.12
CA SER A 217 27.23 -0.28 10.71
C SER A 217 28.74 -0.43 10.49
N LEU A 218 29.56 0.38 11.15
CA LEU A 218 31.02 0.25 11.13
C LEU A 218 31.48 -1.06 11.76
N ALA A 219 30.93 -1.45 12.91
CA ALA A 219 31.29 -2.70 13.59
C ALA A 219 30.93 -3.92 12.70
N ILE A 220 29.72 -3.94 12.12
CA ILE A 220 29.28 -5.00 11.19
C ILE A 220 30.22 -5.07 9.98
N SER A 221 30.57 -3.92 9.39
CA SER A 221 31.49 -3.87 8.24
C SER A 221 32.86 -4.39 8.56
N ALA A 222 33.43 -4.05 9.73
CA ALA A 222 34.72 -4.56 10.18
C ALA A 222 34.71 -6.08 10.39
N VAL A 223 33.68 -6.61 11.06
CA VAL A 223 33.54 -8.07 11.25
C VAL A 223 33.40 -8.78 9.92
N THR A 224 32.58 -8.25 9.00
CA THR A 224 32.39 -8.81 7.66
C THR A 224 33.70 -8.82 6.88
N ALA A 225 34.50 -7.77 6.93
CA ALA A 225 35.82 -7.70 6.27
C ALA A 225 36.79 -8.75 6.81
N ILE A 226 36.81 -8.96 8.13
CA ILE A 226 37.67 -10.00 8.76
C ILE A 226 37.23 -11.41 8.29
N ILE A 227 35.93 -11.69 8.28
CA ILE A 227 35.42 -13.00 7.83
C ILE A 227 35.74 -13.23 6.35
N LEU A 228 35.54 -12.24 5.49
CA LEU A 228 35.86 -12.32 4.06
C LEU A 228 37.36 -12.51 3.83
N GLY A 229 38.21 -11.81 4.60
CA GLY A 229 39.67 -11.96 4.54
C GLY A 229 40.10 -13.37 4.93
N ALA A 230 39.57 -13.89 6.04
CA ALA A 230 39.89 -15.25 6.50
C ALA A 230 39.42 -16.32 5.50
N THR A 231 38.20 -16.22 4.99
CA THR A 231 37.67 -17.14 3.98
C THR A 231 38.44 -17.09 2.66
N GLY A 232 38.80 -15.88 2.21
CA GLY A 232 39.63 -15.66 1.03
C GLY A 232 41.02 -16.28 1.16
N SER A 233 41.65 -16.19 2.33
CA SER A 233 42.94 -16.81 2.63
C SER A 233 42.87 -18.35 2.56
N VAL A 234 41.83 -18.95 3.17
CA VAL A 234 41.63 -20.41 3.13
C VAL A 234 41.38 -20.87 1.69
N LEU A 235 40.49 -20.21 0.95
CA LEU A 235 40.24 -20.56 -0.46
C LEU A 235 41.49 -20.42 -1.32
N GLY A 236 42.28 -19.37 -1.11
CA GLY A 236 43.56 -19.15 -1.80
C GLY A 236 44.55 -20.28 -1.54
N SER A 237 44.62 -20.77 -0.31
CA SER A 237 45.48 -21.92 0.04
C SER A 237 45.05 -23.22 -0.68
N TYR A 238 43.74 -23.50 -0.70
CA TYR A 238 43.22 -24.69 -1.41
C TYR A 238 43.47 -24.61 -2.92
N VAL A 239 43.27 -23.46 -3.54
CA VAL A 239 43.52 -23.27 -4.98
C VAL A 239 45.00 -23.42 -5.27
N TYR A 240 45.89 -22.88 -4.43
CA TYR A 240 47.34 -23.03 -4.58
C TYR A 240 47.79 -24.48 -4.51
N GLU A 241 47.28 -25.25 -3.55
CA GLU A 241 47.58 -26.70 -3.44
C GLU A 241 47.04 -27.50 -4.61
N ALA A 242 45.89 -27.13 -5.18
CA ALA A 242 45.29 -27.86 -6.33
C ALA A 242 46.01 -27.59 -7.66
N ILE A 243 46.80 -26.53 -7.77
CA ILE A 243 47.52 -26.14 -9.00
C ILE A 243 49.00 -26.67 -8.95
N LYS A 244 49.46 -27.07 -7.80
CA LYS A 244 50.80 -27.59 -7.57
C LYS A 244 50.84 -29.09 -7.77
#